data_894fc57c1205e09f27b313f18d6c24ff
#
_entry.id   894fc57c1205e09f27b313f18d6c24ff
#
_cell.length_a   1.000
_cell.length_b   1.000
_cell.length_c   1.000
_cell.angle_alpha   90.00
_cell.angle_beta   90.00
_cell.angle_gamma   90.00
#
_symmetry.space_group_name_H-M   'P 1'
#
loop_
_entity.id
_entity.type
_entity.pdbx_description
1 polymer ?
#
loop_
_entity_poly.entity_id
_entity_poly.type
_entity_poly.pdbx_seq_one_letter_code
_entity_poly.pdbx_strand_id
1 'polypeptide(L)'
;MVNGFSLRNIREWQIPHLRRTIGVIFQDFRLIEHKTVYDNMVFAMRAVGSTPKEIKKRIPYCLELVGLGNKARRLPSELSGGEQQRVAIARALLNNPSTIIADEPTGNLDPARSLEIMSLLEKINALGTTVLVVTHEKDLVNRFDKRVVMLERGRVVGDGKGYYGRRPQ
;
A
#
# COMPACT_ATOMS: atom_id res chain seq x y z
N MET A 1 0.63 -9.19 17.90
CA MET A 1 0.98 -10.15 16.83
C MET A 1 0.66 -9.53 15.49
N VAL A 2 1.46 -9.77 14.44
CA VAL A 2 1.21 -9.33 13.06
C VAL A 2 1.35 -10.57 12.16
N ASN A 3 0.31 -10.88 11.39
CA ASN A 3 0.28 -12.02 10.46
C ASN A 3 0.80 -13.35 11.06
N GLY A 4 0.45 -13.64 12.32
CA GLY A 4 0.91 -14.84 13.04
C GLY A 4 2.28 -14.72 13.71
N PHE A 5 3.03 -13.62 13.50
CA PHE A 5 4.34 -13.41 14.12
C PHE A 5 4.22 -12.55 15.39
N SER A 6 4.89 -12.97 16.48
CA SER A 6 5.02 -12.17 17.70
C SER A 6 6.19 -11.20 17.56
N LEU A 7 5.91 -9.90 17.42
CA LEU A 7 6.97 -8.89 17.27
C LEU A 7 7.85 -8.74 18.49
N ARG A 8 7.34 -9.10 19.69
CA ARG A 8 8.11 -9.01 20.95
C ARG A 8 9.30 -9.99 20.98
N ASN A 9 9.11 -11.18 20.37
CA ASN A 9 10.09 -12.28 20.43
C ASN A 9 10.45 -12.80 19.03
N ILE A 10 10.35 -11.94 18.01
CA ILE A 10 10.67 -12.34 16.63
C ILE A 10 12.17 -12.61 16.49
N ARG A 11 12.51 -13.76 15.96
CA ARG A 11 13.91 -14.14 15.68
C ARG A 11 14.32 -13.56 14.32
N GLU A 12 15.62 -13.23 14.15
CA GLU A 12 16.13 -12.61 12.92
C GLU A 12 15.77 -13.38 11.65
N TRP A 13 15.83 -14.71 11.67
CA TRP A 13 15.46 -15.55 10.53
C TRP A 13 13.97 -15.49 10.16
N GLN A 14 13.10 -15.07 11.08
CA GLN A 14 11.66 -14.91 10.83
C GLN A 14 11.33 -13.56 10.17
N ILE A 15 12.19 -12.57 10.30
CA ILE A 15 11.96 -11.21 9.77
C ILE A 15 11.73 -11.21 8.26
N PRO A 16 12.53 -11.92 7.43
CA PRO A 16 12.26 -12.00 5.99
C PRO A 16 10.90 -12.64 5.66
N HIS A 17 10.47 -13.62 6.44
CA HIS A 17 9.16 -14.26 6.27
C HIS A 17 8.02 -13.30 6.61
N LEU A 18 8.11 -12.59 7.74
CA LEU A 18 7.15 -11.54 8.08
C LEU A 18 7.06 -10.46 6.99
N ARG A 19 8.22 -9.95 6.53
CA ARG A 19 8.25 -8.90 5.49
C ARG A 19 7.55 -9.32 4.20
N ARG A 20 7.61 -10.59 3.81
CA ARG A 20 6.92 -11.10 2.62
C ARG A 20 5.39 -11.09 2.76
N THR A 21 4.87 -11.08 3.99
CA THR A 21 3.42 -11.01 4.25
C THR A 21 2.89 -9.58 4.32
N ILE A 22 3.77 -8.57 4.19
CA ILE A 22 3.44 -7.16 4.31
C ILE A 22 3.78 -6.45 3.00
N GLY A 23 2.81 -5.76 2.42
CA GLY A 23 3.02 -4.78 1.35
C GLY A 23 3.22 -3.40 1.95
N VAL A 24 4.19 -2.63 1.45
CA VAL A 24 4.43 -1.25 1.91
C VAL A 24 4.25 -0.30 0.74
N ILE A 25 3.49 0.77 0.96
CA ILE A 25 3.25 1.86 0.04
C ILE A 25 3.82 3.12 0.69
N PHE A 26 4.68 3.85 -0.03
CA PHE A 26 5.34 5.06 0.45
C PHE A 26 4.75 6.30 -0.25
N GLN A 27 4.84 7.44 0.38
CA GLN A 27 4.40 8.73 -0.14
C GLN A 27 5.15 9.12 -1.43
N ASP A 28 6.45 8.82 -1.53
CA ASP A 28 7.35 9.15 -2.64
C ASP A 28 7.41 8.07 -3.74
N PHE A 29 6.43 7.18 -3.79
CA PHE A 29 6.26 6.05 -4.72
C PHE A 29 7.42 5.06 -4.74
N ARG A 30 8.66 5.48 -4.58
CA ARG A 30 9.92 4.71 -4.64
C ARG A 30 10.01 3.81 -5.86
N LEU A 31 9.69 4.35 -7.01
CA LEU A 31 9.87 3.67 -8.28
C LEU A 31 11.30 3.88 -8.78
N ILE A 32 11.84 2.87 -9.46
CA ILE A 32 13.15 2.95 -10.11
C ILE A 32 12.94 3.68 -11.43
N GLU A 33 13.39 4.92 -11.54
CA GLU A 33 13.06 5.86 -12.61
C GLU A 33 13.47 5.37 -14.03
N HIS A 34 14.63 4.72 -14.12
CA HIS A 34 15.17 4.21 -15.38
C HIS A 34 14.66 2.80 -15.75
N LYS A 35 13.68 2.27 -15.05
CA LYS A 35 13.03 0.99 -15.30
C LYS A 35 11.56 1.20 -15.64
N THR A 36 11.06 0.39 -16.59
CA THR A 36 9.63 0.37 -16.90
C THR A 36 8.80 -0.03 -15.69
N VAL A 37 7.48 0.25 -15.74
CA VAL A 37 6.53 -0.25 -14.73
C VAL A 37 6.68 -1.76 -14.55
N TYR A 38 6.72 -2.52 -15.65
CA TYR A 38 6.91 -3.97 -15.61
C TYR A 38 8.21 -4.37 -14.90
N ASP A 39 9.34 -3.72 -15.24
CA ASP A 39 10.66 -4.05 -14.68
C ASP A 39 10.76 -3.67 -13.20
N ASN A 40 10.09 -2.60 -12.76
CA ASN A 40 9.94 -2.27 -11.34
C ASN A 40 9.27 -3.41 -10.56
N MET A 41 8.22 -4.01 -11.14
CA MET A 41 7.52 -5.12 -10.53
C MET A 41 8.32 -6.43 -10.59
N VAL A 42 9.01 -6.69 -11.72
CA VAL A 42 9.94 -7.84 -11.86
C VAL A 42 11.02 -7.77 -10.78
N PHE A 43 11.61 -6.60 -10.57
CA PHE A 43 12.64 -6.41 -9.54
C PHE A 43 12.13 -6.80 -8.15
N ALA A 44 10.95 -6.32 -7.78
CA ALA A 44 10.34 -6.64 -6.48
C ALA A 44 10.06 -8.15 -6.31
N MET A 45 9.55 -8.82 -7.36
CA MET A 45 9.28 -10.26 -7.31
C MET A 45 10.56 -11.11 -7.25
N ARG A 46 11.59 -10.72 -8.01
CA ARG A 46 12.89 -11.42 -7.97
C ARG A 46 13.57 -11.31 -6.60
N ALA A 47 13.45 -10.16 -5.93
CA ALA A 47 14.00 -9.95 -4.60
C ALA A 47 13.45 -10.92 -3.53
N VAL A 48 12.27 -11.49 -3.76
CA VAL A 48 11.66 -12.49 -2.86
C VAL A 48 11.77 -13.92 -3.39
N GLY A 49 12.46 -14.12 -4.52
CA GLY A 49 12.73 -15.45 -5.09
C GLY A 49 11.64 -16.00 -6.00
N SER A 50 10.75 -15.16 -6.54
CA SER A 50 9.70 -15.60 -7.47
C SER A 50 10.26 -16.15 -8.77
N THR A 51 9.66 -17.23 -9.26
CA THR A 51 10.00 -17.86 -10.52
C THR A 51 9.54 -17.04 -11.75
N PRO A 52 10.16 -17.22 -12.92
CA PRO A 52 9.71 -16.55 -14.14
C PRO A 52 8.23 -16.80 -14.47
N LYS A 53 7.73 -18.00 -14.19
CA LYS A 53 6.31 -18.37 -14.40
C LYS A 53 5.36 -17.56 -13.51
N GLU A 54 5.70 -17.40 -12.24
CA GLU A 54 4.93 -16.58 -11.29
C GLU A 54 4.95 -15.12 -11.69
N ILE A 55 6.10 -14.57 -12.05
CA ILE A 55 6.28 -13.19 -12.51
C ILE A 55 5.36 -12.91 -13.72
N LYS A 56 5.41 -13.77 -14.75
CA LYS A 56 4.61 -13.63 -15.98
C LYS A 56 3.11 -13.65 -15.72
N LYS A 57 2.66 -14.38 -14.69
CA LYS A 57 1.23 -14.48 -14.32
C LYS A 57 0.81 -13.34 -13.41
N ARG A 58 1.64 -12.98 -12.41
CA ARG A 58 1.24 -12.10 -11.32
C ARG A 58 1.26 -10.62 -11.70
N ILE A 59 2.26 -10.18 -12.47
CA ILE A 59 2.38 -8.76 -12.81
C ILE A 59 1.18 -8.24 -13.60
N PRO A 60 0.75 -8.87 -14.72
CA PRO A 60 -0.43 -8.41 -15.44
C PRO A 60 -1.67 -8.33 -14.56
N TYR A 61 -1.91 -9.35 -13.73
CA TYR A 61 -3.03 -9.36 -12.80
C TYR A 61 -3.01 -8.15 -11.84
N CYS A 62 -1.85 -7.84 -11.24
CA CYS A 62 -1.75 -6.71 -10.32
C CYS A 62 -1.91 -5.36 -11.05
N LEU A 63 -1.42 -5.24 -12.29
CA LEU A 63 -1.59 -4.03 -13.09
C LEU A 63 -3.04 -3.82 -13.51
N GLU A 64 -3.75 -4.87 -13.90
CA GLU A 64 -5.19 -4.79 -14.20
C GLU A 64 -6.00 -4.38 -12.96
N LEU A 65 -5.69 -4.93 -11.79
CA LEU A 65 -6.37 -4.60 -10.54
C LEU A 65 -6.32 -3.11 -10.21
N VAL A 66 -5.22 -2.42 -10.58
CA VAL A 66 -5.06 -0.98 -10.36
C VAL A 66 -5.38 -0.13 -11.61
N GLY A 67 -5.90 -0.75 -12.69
CA GLY A 67 -6.30 -0.07 -13.92
C GLY A 67 -5.13 0.43 -14.79
N LEU A 68 -3.97 -0.26 -14.75
CA LEU A 68 -2.75 0.11 -15.47
C LEU A 68 -2.22 -0.99 -16.42
N GLY A 69 -3.06 -1.92 -16.85
CA GLY A 69 -2.65 -3.03 -17.73
C GLY A 69 -1.94 -2.58 -19.01
N ASN A 70 -2.37 -1.45 -19.59
CA ASN A 70 -1.79 -0.86 -20.80
C ASN A 70 -0.53 -0.01 -20.57
N LYS A 71 -0.11 0.22 -19.31
CA LYS A 71 1.03 1.07 -18.94
C LYS A 71 2.29 0.27 -18.57
N ALA A 72 2.30 -1.05 -18.71
CA ALA A 72 3.39 -1.94 -18.30
C ALA A 72 4.77 -1.55 -18.87
N ARG A 73 4.81 -1.02 -20.10
CA ARG A 73 6.05 -0.64 -20.80
C ARG A 73 6.46 0.82 -20.58
N ARG A 74 5.69 1.62 -19.85
CA ARG A 74 5.99 3.02 -19.58
C ARG A 74 7.05 3.17 -18.50
N LEU A 75 7.82 4.25 -18.57
CA LEU A 75 8.71 4.70 -17.51
C LEU A 75 7.91 5.48 -16.45
N PRO A 76 8.35 5.54 -15.18
CA PRO A 76 7.71 6.37 -14.16
C PRO A 76 7.53 7.84 -14.59
N SER A 77 8.51 8.41 -15.27
CA SER A 77 8.46 9.80 -15.79
C SER A 77 7.35 10.05 -16.82
N GLU A 78 6.82 9.01 -17.45
CA GLU A 78 5.70 9.10 -18.40
C GLU A 78 4.32 8.95 -17.75
N LEU A 79 4.28 8.80 -16.43
CA LEU A 79 3.07 8.60 -15.64
C LEU A 79 2.72 9.83 -14.80
N SER A 80 1.44 10.09 -14.64
CA SER A 80 0.96 11.05 -13.64
C SER A 80 1.25 10.56 -12.22
N GLY A 81 1.28 11.47 -11.23
CA GLY A 81 1.48 11.09 -9.81
C GLY A 81 0.49 10.02 -9.31
N GLY A 82 -0.80 10.13 -9.68
CA GLY A 82 -1.80 9.13 -9.35
C GLY A 82 -1.55 7.77 -10.02
N GLU A 83 -1.02 7.75 -11.26
CA GLU A 83 -0.62 6.50 -11.93
C GLU A 83 0.62 5.90 -11.25
N GLN A 84 1.61 6.71 -10.88
CA GLN A 84 2.79 6.25 -10.14
C GLN A 84 2.39 5.63 -8.79
N GLN A 85 1.44 6.25 -8.09
CA GLN A 85 0.91 5.70 -6.83
C GLN A 85 0.17 4.38 -7.06
N ARG A 86 -0.62 4.26 -8.12
CA ARG A 86 -1.24 2.98 -8.48
C ARG A 86 -0.20 1.89 -8.82
N VAL A 87 0.93 2.24 -9.45
CA VAL A 87 2.05 1.30 -9.64
C VAL A 87 2.65 0.87 -8.31
N ALA A 88 2.86 1.81 -7.36
CA ALA A 88 3.36 1.49 -6.02
C ALA A 88 2.41 0.54 -5.26
N ILE A 89 1.09 0.75 -5.39
CA ILE A 89 0.07 -0.15 -4.84
C ILE A 89 0.14 -1.53 -5.51
N ALA A 90 0.20 -1.60 -6.85
CA ALA A 90 0.33 -2.85 -7.57
C ALA A 90 1.59 -3.63 -7.14
N ARG A 91 2.71 -2.94 -6.96
CA ARG A 91 3.96 -3.52 -6.45
C ARG A 91 3.80 -4.08 -5.03
N ALA A 92 3.10 -3.39 -4.15
CA ALA A 92 2.83 -3.87 -2.80
C ALA A 92 1.98 -5.15 -2.79
N LEU A 93 1.11 -5.36 -3.80
CA LEU A 93 0.24 -6.52 -3.93
C LEU A 93 0.91 -7.77 -4.53
N LEU A 94 2.12 -7.66 -5.08
CA LEU A 94 2.76 -8.75 -5.84
C LEU A 94 2.87 -10.05 -5.06
N ASN A 95 3.20 -9.98 -3.78
CA ASN A 95 3.41 -11.14 -2.92
C ASN A 95 2.13 -11.63 -2.21
N ASN A 96 0.96 -11.17 -2.66
CA ASN A 96 -0.32 -11.48 -2.03
C ASN A 96 -0.30 -11.23 -0.50
N PRO A 97 0.03 -10.01 -0.07
CA PRO A 97 0.25 -9.71 1.34
C PRO A 97 -1.05 -9.83 2.14
N SER A 98 -0.95 -10.33 3.38
CA SER A 98 -2.07 -10.31 4.33
C SER A 98 -2.32 -8.92 4.91
N THR A 99 -1.30 -8.05 4.88
CA THR A 99 -1.38 -6.68 5.39
C THR A 99 -0.69 -5.71 4.44
N ILE A 100 -1.32 -4.57 4.18
CA ILE A 100 -0.72 -3.42 3.51
C ILE A 100 -0.55 -2.30 4.54
N ILE A 101 0.61 -1.67 4.55
CA ILE A 101 0.91 -0.45 5.29
C ILE A 101 1.14 0.65 4.26
N ALA A 102 0.29 1.67 4.27
CA ALA A 102 0.36 2.82 3.38
C ALA A 102 0.72 4.07 4.21
N ASP A 103 1.90 4.62 3.96
CA ASP A 103 2.42 5.80 4.63
C ASP A 103 2.19 7.02 3.75
N GLU A 104 1.27 7.91 4.16
CA GLU A 104 0.81 9.10 3.44
C GLU A 104 0.53 8.83 1.94
N PRO A 105 -0.33 7.83 1.60
CA PRO A 105 -0.48 7.37 0.22
C PRO A 105 -1.10 8.41 -0.72
N THR A 106 -1.56 9.53 -0.19
CA THR A 106 -2.23 10.63 -0.91
C THR A 106 -1.47 11.94 -0.85
N GLY A 107 -0.38 12.02 -0.08
CA GLY A 107 0.29 13.28 0.26
C GLY A 107 0.86 14.09 -0.92
N ASN A 108 1.03 13.47 -2.10
CA ASN A 108 1.53 14.13 -3.33
C ASN A 108 0.45 14.21 -4.43
N LEU A 109 -0.84 14.07 -4.06
CA LEU A 109 -1.94 14.01 -5.01
C LEU A 109 -2.95 15.12 -4.77
N ASP A 110 -3.67 15.51 -5.83
CA ASP A 110 -4.84 16.36 -5.70
C ASP A 110 -6.01 15.65 -5.01
N PRO A 111 -6.99 16.36 -4.47
CA PRO A 111 -8.10 15.77 -3.70
C PRO A 111 -8.91 14.72 -4.47
N ALA A 112 -9.10 14.88 -5.78
CA ALA A 112 -9.86 13.93 -6.59
C ALA A 112 -9.11 12.60 -6.70
N ARG A 113 -7.80 12.65 -7.00
CA ARG A 113 -6.94 11.47 -7.08
C ARG A 113 -6.73 10.82 -5.72
N SER A 114 -6.66 11.61 -4.64
CA SER A 114 -6.60 11.09 -3.26
C SER A 114 -7.78 10.18 -2.97
N LEU A 115 -8.99 10.59 -3.36
CA LEU A 115 -10.20 9.78 -3.21
C LEU A 115 -10.16 8.49 -4.04
N GLU A 116 -9.64 8.55 -5.26
CA GLU A 116 -9.47 7.35 -6.11
C GLU A 116 -8.52 6.33 -5.45
N ILE A 117 -7.37 6.80 -4.91
CA ILE A 117 -6.40 5.96 -4.22
C ILE A 117 -7.00 5.33 -2.96
N MET A 118 -7.69 6.11 -2.13
CA MET A 118 -8.34 5.60 -0.93
C MET A 118 -9.44 4.58 -1.27
N SER A 119 -10.26 4.84 -2.30
CA SER A 119 -11.27 3.89 -2.79
C SER A 119 -10.64 2.60 -3.33
N LEU A 120 -9.46 2.68 -3.97
CA LEU A 120 -8.72 1.50 -4.40
C LEU A 120 -8.22 0.67 -3.20
N LEU A 121 -7.68 1.32 -2.16
CA LEU A 121 -7.27 0.66 -0.92
C LEU A 121 -8.45 0.02 -0.20
N GLU A 122 -9.63 0.66 -0.21
CA GLU A 122 -10.85 0.08 0.34
C GLU A 122 -11.30 -1.17 -0.42
N LYS A 123 -11.24 -1.16 -1.76
CA LYS A 123 -11.52 -2.36 -2.59
C LYS A 123 -10.54 -3.51 -2.26
N ILE A 124 -9.25 -3.20 -2.09
CA ILE A 124 -8.25 -4.19 -1.68
C ILE A 124 -8.57 -4.77 -0.30
N ASN A 125 -9.01 -3.92 0.63
CA ASN A 125 -9.45 -4.37 1.95
C ASN A 125 -10.69 -5.28 1.87
N ALA A 126 -11.66 -4.95 1.04
CA ALA A 126 -12.85 -5.78 0.82
C ALA A 126 -12.51 -7.17 0.24
N LEU A 127 -11.38 -7.33 -0.44
CA LEU A 127 -10.86 -8.62 -0.92
C LEU A 127 -10.13 -9.43 0.17
N GLY A 128 -10.12 -8.97 1.43
CA GLY A 128 -9.59 -9.69 2.58
C GLY A 128 -8.19 -9.26 3.04
N THR A 129 -7.53 -8.31 2.37
CA THR A 129 -6.25 -7.76 2.83
C THR A 129 -6.47 -6.73 3.94
N THR A 130 -5.79 -6.85 5.07
CA THR A 130 -5.78 -5.80 6.09
C THR A 130 -5.04 -4.57 5.56
N VAL A 131 -5.66 -3.39 5.61
CA VAL A 131 -5.03 -2.14 5.16
C VAL A 131 -4.90 -1.18 6.34
N LEU A 132 -3.66 -0.79 6.62
CA LEU A 132 -3.32 0.26 7.59
C LEU A 132 -2.86 1.49 6.82
N VAL A 133 -3.59 2.59 6.95
CA VAL A 133 -3.22 3.89 6.34
C VAL A 133 -2.72 4.81 7.44
N VAL A 134 -1.53 5.37 7.26
CA VAL A 134 -1.00 6.45 8.09
C VAL A 134 -1.23 7.74 7.33
N THR A 135 -1.96 8.67 7.91
CA THR A 135 -2.24 9.97 7.27
C THR A 135 -2.60 11.04 8.32
N HIS A 136 -2.41 12.27 7.96
CA HIS A 136 -2.85 13.44 8.74
C HIS A 136 -4.06 14.16 8.08
N GLU A 137 -4.57 13.64 6.97
CA GLU A 137 -5.70 14.22 6.23
C GLU A 137 -7.05 13.88 6.89
N LYS A 138 -7.54 14.78 7.73
CA LYS A 138 -8.78 14.59 8.53
C LYS A 138 -10.01 14.33 7.65
N ASP A 139 -10.15 15.02 6.55
CA ASP A 139 -11.30 14.91 5.65
C ASP A 139 -11.39 13.54 5.00
N LEU A 140 -10.25 12.97 4.60
CA LEU A 140 -10.19 11.61 4.09
C LEU A 140 -10.56 10.60 5.18
N VAL A 141 -10.01 10.73 6.39
CA VAL A 141 -10.29 9.83 7.51
C VAL A 141 -11.79 9.81 7.81
N ASN A 142 -12.43 10.99 7.90
CA ASN A 142 -13.85 11.12 8.21
C ASN A 142 -14.74 10.53 7.11
N ARG A 143 -14.32 10.64 5.83
CA ARG A 143 -15.10 10.17 4.69
C ARG A 143 -15.19 8.65 4.59
N PHE A 144 -14.15 7.92 5.01
CA PHE A 144 -14.09 6.47 4.84
C PHE A 144 -14.63 5.67 6.03
N ASP A 145 -15.07 6.29 7.11
CA ASP A 145 -15.72 5.68 8.30
C ASP A 145 -15.07 4.37 8.77
N LYS A 146 -13.74 4.35 8.86
CA LYS A 146 -12.98 3.20 9.34
C LYS A 146 -12.54 3.39 10.79
N ARG A 147 -11.96 2.36 11.40
CA ARG A 147 -11.32 2.48 12.71
C ARG A 147 -10.15 3.44 12.62
N VAL A 148 -10.10 4.40 13.53
CA VAL A 148 -9.05 5.43 13.63
C VAL A 148 -8.31 5.26 14.93
N VAL A 149 -7.00 5.13 14.88
CA VAL A 149 -6.10 5.15 16.04
C VAL A 149 -5.34 6.46 16.02
N MET A 150 -5.62 7.34 16.97
CA MET A 150 -4.94 8.65 17.06
C MET A 150 -3.67 8.54 17.89
N LEU A 151 -2.58 9.06 17.32
CA LEU A 151 -1.26 9.11 17.94
C LEU A 151 -0.84 10.56 18.17
N GLU A 152 -0.50 10.89 19.41
CA GLU A 152 0.10 12.18 19.77
C GLU A 152 1.34 11.95 20.63
N ARG A 153 2.48 12.57 20.24
CA ARG A 153 3.75 12.47 20.97
C ARG A 153 4.15 11.03 21.32
N GLY A 154 3.93 10.09 20.36
CA GLY A 154 4.26 8.68 20.53
C GLY A 154 3.30 7.88 21.42
N ARG A 155 2.15 8.43 21.80
CA ARG A 155 1.13 7.76 22.63
C ARG A 155 -0.19 7.67 21.88
N VAL A 156 -0.91 6.57 22.09
CA VAL A 156 -2.28 6.43 21.61
C VAL A 156 -3.18 7.30 22.50
N VAL A 157 -3.86 8.28 21.90
CA VAL A 157 -4.77 9.21 22.60
C VAL A 157 -6.23 8.98 22.22
N GLY A 158 -6.49 8.16 21.19
CA GLY A 158 -7.84 7.78 20.78
C GLY A 158 -7.81 6.50 19.95
N ASP A 159 -8.87 5.70 20.08
CA ASP A 159 -9.13 4.50 19.28
C ASP A 159 -10.65 4.40 19.10
N GLY A 160 -11.13 4.56 17.89
CA GLY A 160 -12.57 4.60 17.63
C GLY A 160 -12.91 4.48 16.15
N LYS A 161 -14.21 4.46 15.83
CA LYS A 161 -14.72 4.38 14.47
C LYS A 161 -15.13 5.76 13.97
N GLY A 162 -14.72 6.11 12.76
CA GLY A 162 -15.32 7.18 11.96
C GLY A 162 -15.05 8.61 12.37
N TYR A 163 -14.07 8.93 13.23
CA TYR A 163 -13.84 10.32 13.62
C TYR A 163 -12.38 10.66 13.93
N TYR A 164 -11.86 11.68 13.24
CA TYR A 164 -10.60 12.32 13.55
C TYR A 164 -10.86 13.67 14.24
N GLY A 165 -10.81 13.67 15.59
CA GLY A 165 -11.06 14.86 16.40
C GLY A 165 -11.54 14.49 17.79
N ARG A 166 -11.62 15.47 18.71
CA ARG A 166 -12.26 15.27 20.01
C ARG A 166 -13.72 14.91 19.77
N ARG A 167 -14.22 13.84 20.44
CA ARG A 167 -15.65 13.61 20.50
C ARG A 167 -16.32 14.89 20.98
N PRO A 168 -17.42 15.36 20.37
CA PRO A 168 -18.26 16.35 21.03
C PRO A 168 -18.68 15.75 22.38
N GLN A 169 -18.50 16.53 23.45
CA GLN A 169 -18.97 16.20 24.79
C GLN A 169 -20.48 16.05 24.79
#